data_379a270cccf08874fb806ad39d20c97c
#
_entry.id   379a270cccf08874fb806ad39d20c97c
#
_cell.length_a   1.000
_cell.length_b   1.000
_cell.length_c   1.000
_cell.angle_alpha   90.00
_cell.angle_beta   90.00
_cell.angle_gamma   90.00
#
_symmetry.space_group_name_H-M   'P 1'
#
loop_
_entity.id
_entity.type
_entity.pdbx_description
1 polymer ?
#
loop_
_entity_poly.entity_id
_entity_poly.type
_entity_poly.pdbx_seq_one_letter_code
_entity_poly.pdbx_strand_id
1 'polypeptide(L)'
;MLVPVDSRHLRSVWDYVERGLFAIIDKTRDDWIPADVYAEIRGGVSRLFMMEYGGERRGFVVVQLWPQYHAGPRLFIRALWSEPGALVAHRADVYEDLDELARSNGATAMRQLSPRRWDADGWTLKQYIYEREVEAT
;
A
#
# COMPACT_ATOMS: atom_id res chain seq x y z
N MET A 1 -2.40 4.02 14.62
CA MET A 1 -3.66 3.34 14.23
C MET A 1 -3.98 3.66 12.77
N LEU A 2 -4.53 2.69 12.07
CA LEU A 2 -4.98 2.89 10.69
C LEU A 2 -6.43 3.37 10.70
N VAL A 3 -6.68 4.54 10.13
CA VAL A 3 -8.00 5.17 10.12
C VAL A 3 -8.56 5.10 8.70
N PRO A 4 -9.67 4.37 8.48
CA PRO A 4 -10.24 4.26 7.14
C PRO A 4 -10.74 5.60 6.62
N VAL A 5 -10.54 5.85 5.34
CA VAL A 5 -11.06 7.01 4.63
C VAL A 5 -12.23 6.55 3.77
N ASP A 6 -13.43 7.08 4.06
CA ASP A 6 -14.59 6.83 3.22
C ASP A 6 -14.34 7.40 1.82
N SER A 7 -14.61 6.61 0.79
CA SER A 7 -14.38 7.05 -0.60
C SER A 7 -15.13 8.33 -0.96
N ARG A 8 -16.23 8.62 -0.28
CA ARG A 8 -16.98 9.88 -0.46
C ARG A 8 -16.23 11.11 0.06
N HIS A 9 -15.27 10.91 0.95
CA HIS A 9 -14.46 11.97 1.56
C HIS A 9 -13.02 12.00 1.04
N LEU A 10 -12.74 11.27 -0.03
CA LEU A 10 -11.40 11.15 -0.59
C LEU A 10 -10.81 12.51 -0.98
N ARG A 11 -11.62 13.41 -1.53
CA ARG A 11 -11.17 14.74 -1.92
C ARG A 11 -10.56 15.53 -0.78
N SER A 12 -11.08 15.38 0.41
CA SER A 12 -10.63 16.17 1.57
C SER A 12 -9.20 15.83 2.02
N VAL A 13 -8.71 14.66 1.64
CA VAL A 13 -7.36 14.20 2.01
C VAL A 13 -6.46 14.00 0.79
N TRP A 14 -6.97 14.28 -0.41
CA TRP A 14 -6.28 13.91 -1.64
C TRP A 14 -4.96 14.64 -1.85
N ASP A 15 -4.88 15.93 -1.51
CA ASP A 15 -3.62 16.67 -1.66
C ASP A 15 -2.49 16.02 -0.87
N TYR A 16 -2.78 15.55 0.34
CA TYR A 16 -1.82 14.84 1.17
C TYR A 16 -1.41 13.50 0.55
N VAL A 17 -2.39 12.72 0.12
CA VAL A 17 -2.16 11.40 -0.47
C VAL A 17 -1.42 11.51 -1.81
N GLU A 18 -1.84 12.44 -2.66
CA GLU A 18 -1.19 12.68 -3.96
C GLU A 18 0.29 13.01 -3.79
N ARG A 19 0.63 13.85 -2.84
CA ARG A 19 2.03 14.18 -2.53
C ARG A 19 2.85 12.95 -2.18
N GLY A 20 2.31 12.08 -1.33
CA GLY A 20 2.98 10.83 -0.97
C GLY A 20 3.10 9.86 -2.14
N LEU A 21 2.07 9.78 -2.99
CA LEU A 21 2.11 8.94 -4.18
C LEU A 21 3.17 9.40 -5.19
N PHE A 22 3.30 10.71 -5.41
CA PHE A 22 4.37 11.25 -6.25
C PHE A 22 5.75 10.92 -5.67
N ALA A 23 5.91 10.98 -4.35
CA ALA A 23 7.17 10.62 -3.71
C ALA A 23 7.53 9.14 -3.93
N ILE A 24 6.53 8.26 -3.92
CA ILE A 24 6.71 6.83 -4.23
C ILE A 24 7.16 6.67 -5.69
N ILE A 25 6.45 7.28 -6.63
CA ILE A 25 6.74 7.17 -8.07
C ILE A 25 8.15 7.66 -8.39
N ASP A 26 8.57 8.76 -7.77
CA ASP A 26 9.92 9.31 -7.95
C ASP A 26 11.02 8.30 -7.56
N LYS A 27 10.74 7.45 -6.59
CA LYS A 27 11.68 6.41 -6.12
C LYS A 27 11.60 5.13 -6.92
N THR A 28 10.37 4.67 -7.23
CA THR A 28 10.14 3.36 -7.83
C THR A 28 10.15 3.40 -9.35
N ARG A 29 9.82 4.54 -9.93
CA ARG A 29 9.62 4.74 -11.37
C ARG A 29 8.54 3.83 -11.95
N ASP A 30 7.54 3.53 -11.14
CA ASP A 30 6.37 2.77 -11.56
C ASP A 30 5.59 3.50 -12.66
N ASP A 31 4.85 2.76 -13.44
CA ASP A 31 4.10 3.26 -14.61
C ASP A 31 2.70 3.78 -14.30
N TRP A 32 2.32 3.85 -13.03
CA TRP A 32 1.05 4.43 -12.64
C TRP A 32 1.22 5.89 -12.18
N ILE A 33 0.12 6.62 -12.18
CA ILE A 33 0.07 8.01 -11.68
C ILE A 33 -0.96 8.10 -10.55
N PRO A 34 -0.92 9.15 -9.72
CA PRO A 34 -1.87 9.29 -8.61
C PRO A 34 -3.33 9.21 -9.00
N ALA A 35 -3.71 9.70 -10.19
CA ALA A 35 -5.08 9.62 -10.67
C ALA A 35 -5.57 8.17 -10.83
N ASP A 36 -4.68 7.23 -11.14
CA ASP A 36 -5.02 5.82 -11.24
C ASP A 36 -5.43 5.25 -9.88
N VAL A 37 -4.67 5.61 -8.84
CA VAL A 37 -4.97 5.20 -7.46
C VAL A 37 -6.26 5.85 -6.98
N TYR A 38 -6.49 7.12 -7.31
CA TYR A 38 -7.74 7.80 -7.01
C TYR A 38 -8.94 7.03 -7.57
N ALA A 39 -8.86 6.65 -8.85
CA ALA A 39 -9.91 5.88 -9.51
C ALA A 39 -10.14 4.51 -8.85
N GLU A 40 -9.06 3.82 -8.46
CA GLU A 40 -9.14 2.55 -7.75
C GLU A 40 -9.89 2.68 -6.42
N ILE A 41 -9.60 3.73 -5.66
CA ILE A 41 -10.25 3.97 -4.37
C ILE A 41 -11.72 4.34 -4.58
N ARG A 42 -12.01 5.23 -5.52
CA ARG A 42 -13.39 5.63 -5.83
C ARG A 42 -14.22 4.45 -6.33
N GLY A 43 -13.62 3.55 -7.09
CA GLY A 43 -14.27 2.37 -7.64
C GLY A 43 -14.35 1.18 -6.68
N GLY A 44 -13.77 1.28 -5.49
CA GLY A 44 -13.79 0.20 -4.49
C GLY A 44 -12.77 -0.91 -4.72
N VAL A 45 -11.90 -0.78 -5.71
CA VAL A 45 -10.81 -1.75 -5.96
C VAL A 45 -9.73 -1.65 -4.89
N SER A 46 -9.46 -0.44 -4.45
CA SER A 46 -8.50 -0.14 -3.39
C SER A 46 -9.17 0.57 -2.23
N ARG A 47 -8.59 0.43 -1.04
CA ARG A 47 -9.04 1.13 0.16
C ARG A 47 -7.88 1.93 0.73
N LEU A 48 -8.21 3.13 1.21
CA LEU A 48 -7.24 4.05 1.79
C LEU A 48 -7.40 4.10 3.31
N PHE A 49 -6.27 4.07 4.01
CA PHE A 49 -6.20 4.28 5.46
C PHE A 49 -5.16 5.35 5.76
N MET A 50 -5.48 6.28 6.64
CA MET A 50 -4.49 7.19 7.20
C MET A 50 -3.76 6.51 8.35
N MET A 51 -2.46 6.72 8.41
CA MET A 51 -1.61 6.25 9.51
C MET A 51 -1.51 7.36 10.55
N GLU A 52 -2.15 7.15 11.70
CA GLU A 52 -2.14 8.10 12.81
C GLU A 52 -1.43 7.49 14.00
N TYR A 53 -0.28 8.06 14.36
CA TYR A 53 0.53 7.60 15.48
C TYR A 53 1.03 8.82 16.27
N GLY A 54 1.03 8.69 17.61
CA GLY A 54 1.39 9.80 18.46
C GLY A 54 0.44 11.00 18.36
N GLY A 55 -0.83 10.75 18.00
CA GLY A 55 -1.83 11.81 17.87
C GLY A 55 -1.73 12.62 16.59
N GLU A 56 -0.87 12.25 15.66
CA GLU A 56 -0.66 12.98 14.41
C GLU A 56 -0.74 12.06 13.19
N ARG A 57 -1.10 12.65 12.05
CA ARG A 57 -1.06 11.97 10.75
C ARG A 57 0.40 11.76 10.36
N ARG A 58 0.78 10.51 10.11
CA ARG A 58 2.16 10.12 9.82
C ARG A 58 2.37 9.54 8.43
N GLY A 59 1.29 9.32 7.70
CA GLY A 59 1.34 8.73 6.36
C GLY A 59 0.03 8.11 5.98
N PHE A 60 0.07 7.24 4.99
CA PHE A 60 -1.10 6.49 4.54
C PHE A 60 -0.70 5.14 3.97
N VAL A 61 -1.68 4.25 3.87
CA VAL A 61 -1.54 3.00 3.14
C VAL A 61 -2.76 2.78 2.26
N VAL A 62 -2.52 2.32 1.04
CA VAL A 62 -3.55 1.90 0.09
C VAL A 62 -3.44 0.39 -0.06
N VAL A 63 -4.53 -0.32 0.14
CA VAL A 63 -4.55 -1.78 0.14
C VAL A 63 -5.59 -2.33 -0.82
N GLN A 64 -5.34 -3.54 -1.28
CA GLN A 64 -6.29 -4.35 -2.06
C GLN A 64 -6.37 -5.73 -1.44
N LEU A 65 -7.48 -6.42 -1.63
CA LEU A 65 -7.63 -7.79 -1.21
C LEU A 65 -7.53 -8.69 -2.45
N TRP A 66 -6.49 -9.50 -2.53
CA TRP A 66 -6.23 -10.36 -3.68
C TRP A 66 -6.71 -11.79 -3.41
N PRO A 67 -7.67 -12.30 -4.17
CA PRO A 67 -8.12 -13.68 -4.03
C PRO A 67 -7.04 -14.67 -4.49
N GLN A 68 -7.06 -15.84 -3.89
CA GLN A 68 -6.23 -16.97 -4.29
C GLN A 68 -7.14 -18.16 -4.59
N TYR A 69 -6.67 -19.10 -5.43
CA TYR A 69 -7.50 -20.25 -5.81
C TYR A 69 -7.78 -21.20 -4.64
N HIS A 70 -6.78 -21.49 -3.81
CA HIS A 70 -6.88 -22.49 -2.75
C HIS A 70 -6.48 -21.97 -1.39
N ALA A 71 -5.53 -21.06 -1.31
CA ALA A 71 -5.19 -20.36 -0.08
C ALA A 71 -6.18 -19.22 0.15
N GLY A 72 -6.33 -18.77 1.36
CA GLY A 72 -7.13 -17.59 1.65
C GLY A 72 -6.61 -16.33 0.93
N PRO A 73 -7.37 -15.24 0.95
CA PRO A 73 -6.97 -14.02 0.27
C PRO A 73 -5.66 -13.46 0.85
N ARG A 74 -5.01 -12.62 0.06
CA ARG A 74 -3.81 -11.88 0.49
C ARG A 74 -4.14 -10.40 0.54
N LEU A 75 -3.70 -9.73 1.61
CA LEU A 75 -3.75 -8.28 1.66
C LEU A 75 -2.57 -7.73 0.86
N PHE A 76 -2.87 -7.05 -0.22
CA PHE A 76 -1.86 -6.45 -1.08
C PHE A 76 -1.64 -5.00 -0.70
N ILE A 77 -0.40 -4.64 -0.38
CA ILE A 77 0.00 -3.25 -0.12
C ILE A 77 0.23 -2.59 -1.48
N ARG A 78 -0.76 -1.84 -1.93
CA ARG A 78 -0.72 -1.13 -3.22
C ARG A 78 0.25 0.04 -3.18
N ALA A 79 0.22 0.80 -2.09
CA ALA A 79 1.12 1.92 -1.84
C ALA A 79 1.18 2.18 -0.34
N LEU A 80 2.36 2.46 0.17
CA LEU A 80 2.58 2.87 1.55
C LEU A 80 3.57 4.02 1.54
N TRP A 81 3.19 5.13 2.14
CA TRP A 81 4.06 6.28 2.31
C TRP A 81 3.97 6.79 3.73
N SER A 82 5.09 7.23 4.28
CA SER A 82 5.14 7.83 5.60
C SER A 82 5.98 9.10 5.59
N GLU A 83 5.65 10.00 6.51
CA GLU A 83 6.48 11.16 6.78
C GLU A 83 7.90 10.69 7.14
N PRO A 84 8.95 11.48 6.83
CA PRO A 84 10.32 11.10 7.13
C PRO A 84 10.51 10.70 8.59
N GLY A 85 11.09 9.51 8.81
CA GLY A 85 11.35 8.97 10.15
C GLY A 85 10.15 8.34 10.86
N ALA A 86 8.94 8.54 10.37
CA ALA A 86 7.72 8.05 11.04
C ALA A 86 7.65 6.52 11.06
N LEU A 87 7.97 5.87 9.96
CA LEU A 87 7.94 4.41 9.89
C LEU A 87 8.97 3.78 10.84
N VAL A 88 10.15 4.37 10.94
CA VAL A 88 11.18 3.90 11.89
C VAL A 88 10.69 4.07 13.32
N ALA A 89 10.11 5.22 13.64
CA ALA A 89 9.64 5.53 14.99
C ALA A 89 8.46 4.66 15.44
N HIS A 90 7.59 4.27 14.52
CA HIS A 90 6.33 3.57 14.81
C HIS A 90 6.22 2.20 14.14
N ARG A 91 7.35 1.60 13.78
CA ARG A 91 7.39 0.37 12.99
C ARG A 91 6.56 -0.77 13.56
N ALA A 92 6.72 -1.06 14.85
CA ALA A 92 6.00 -2.15 15.49
C ALA A 92 4.48 -1.92 15.46
N ASP A 93 4.04 -0.70 15.75
CA ASP A 93 2.62 -0.35 15.74
C ASP A 93 2.03 -0.43 14.34
N VAL A 94 2.78 0.00 13.33
CA VAL A 94 2.34 -0.05 11.94
C VAL A 94 2.14 -1.51 11.50
N TYR A 95 3.09 -2.39 11.78
CA TYR A 95 2.97 -3.80 11.42
C TYR A 95 1.87 -4.51 12.19
N GLU A 96 1.69 -4.20 13.47
CA GLU A 96 0.59 -4.74 14.25
C GLU A 96 -0.76 -4.35 13.65
N ASP A 97 -0.92 -3.09 13.27
CA ASP A 97 -2.15 -2.59 12.67
C ASP A 97 -2.39 -3.18 11.27
N LEU A 98 -1.34 -3.36 10.46
CA LEU A 98 -1.46 -4.02 9.16
C LEU A 98 -1.83 -5.49 9.31
N ASP A 99 -1.23 -6.20 10.26
CA ASP A 99 -1.57 -7.58 10.56
C ASP A 99 -3.04 -7.71 10.97
N GLU A 100 -3.51 -6.80 11.81
CA GLU A 100 -4.91 -6.78 12.24
C GLU A 100 -5.86 -6.49 11.07
N LEU A 101 -5.48 -5.56 10.19
CA LEU A 101 -6.25 -5.27 8.99
C LEU A 101 -6.34 -6.51 8.08
N ALA A 102 -5.23 -7.23 7.92
CA ALA A 102 -5.21 -8.47 7.16
C ALA A 102 -6.16 -9.51 7.79
N ARG A 103 -6.02 -9.75 9.09
CA ARG A 103 -6.87 -10.73 9.81
C ARG A 103 -8.34 -10.38 9.70
N SER A 104 -8.71 -9.12 9.87
CA SER A 104 -10.11 -8.68 9.81
C SER A 104 -10.73 -8.85 8.43
N ASN A 105 -9.92 -8.99 7.39
CA ASN A 105 -10.36 -9.26 6.03
C ASN A 105 -10.16 -10.73 5.62
N GLY A 106 -9.88 -11.61 6.56
CA GLY A 106 -9.69 -13.03 6.28
C GLY A 106 -8.37 -13.38 5.60
N ALA A 107 -7.44 -12.43 5.53
CA ALA A 107 -6.13 -12.67 4.94
C ALA A 107 -5.16 -13.25 5.98
N THR A 108 -4.36 -14.22 5.56
CA THR A 108 -3.34 -14.85 6.40
C THR A 108 -1.94 -14.42 6.00
N ALA A 109 -1.81 -13.61 4.96
CA ALA A 109 -0.53 -13.05 4.51
C ALA A 109 -0.75 -11.72 3.82
N MET A 110 0.30 -10.93 3.76
CA MET A 110 0.36 -9.68 3.01
C MET A 110 1.35 -9.84 1.85
N ARG A 111 1.11 -9.08 0.79
CA ARG A 111 2.01 -9.01 -0.38
C ARG A 111 2.32 -7.58 -0.72
N GLN A 112 3.51 -7.36 -1.25
CA GLN A 112 3.90 -6.08 -1.86
C GLN A 112 4.80 -6.33 -3.06
N LEU A 113 4.80 -5.40 -4.00
CA LEU A 113 5.77 -5.37 -5.08
C LEU A 113 6.83 -4.33 -4.73
N SER A 114 8.09 -4.69 -4.89
CA SER A 114 9.19 -3.79 -4.59
C SER A 114 10.24 -3.87 -5.70
N PRO A 115 10.80 -2.73 -6.14
CA PRO A 115 11.85 -2.71 -7.14
C PRO A 115 13.21 -3.19 -6.58
N ARG A 116 13.30 -3.40 -5.28
CA ARG A 116 14.50 -3.89 -4.61
C ARG A 116 14.14 -5.02 -3.66
N ARG A 117 15.18 -5.79 -3.33
CA ARG A 117 15.04 -6.91 -2.42
C ARG A 117 14.64 -6.44 -1.02
N TRP A 118 13.73 -7.17 -0.39
CA TRP A 118 13.25 -6.87 0.95
C TRP A 118 13.17 -8.14 1.78
N ASP A 119 14.21 -8.39 2.56
CA ASP A 119 14.33 -9.62 3.37
C ASP A 119 14.14 -9.37 4.87
N ALA A 120 13.72 -8.14 5.25
CA ALA A 120 13.52 -7.75 6.65
C ALA A 120 12.05 -7.88 7.05
N ASP A 121 11.79 -7.84 8.36
CA ASP A 121 10.43 -7.76 8.93
C ASP A 121 9.51 -8.93 8.54
N GLY A 122 10.10 -10.11 8.35
CA GLY A 122 9.33 -11.30 8.01
C GLY A 122 8.92 -11.42 6.54
N TRP A 123 9.34 -10.48 5.69
CA TRP A 123 9.07 -10.56 4.26
C TRP A 123 9.92 -11.63 3.59
N THR A 124 9.29 -12.41 2.71
CA THR A 124 9.94 -13.47 1.93
C THR A 124 9.66 -13.25 0.45
N LEU A 125 10.70 -13.37 -0.38
CA LEU A 125 10.53 -13.28 -1.82
C LEU A 125 9.75 -14.50 -2.33
N LYS A 126 8.64 -14.25 -3.04
CA LYS A 126 7.76 -15.30 -3.57
C LYS A 126 7.85 -15.48 -5.07
N GLN A 127 8.07 -14.39 -5.82
CA GLN A 127 8.06 -14.44 -7.28
C GLN A 127 9.08 -13.46 -7.85
N TYR A 128 9.61 -13.81 -9.03
CA TYR A 128 10.36 -12.89 -9.88
C TYR A 128 9.45 -12.47 -11.03
N ILE A 129 9.61 -11.21 -11.48
CA ILE A 129 8.96 -10.71 -12.68
C ILE A 129 10.02 -10.64 -13.77
N TYR A 130 9.76 -11.31 -14.90
CA TYR A 130 10.62 -11.26 -16.07
C TYR A 130 9.91 -10.51 -17.18
N GLU A 131 10.62 -9.60 -17.84
CA GLU A 131 10.08 -8.82 -18.93
C GLU A 131 10.97 -8.98 -20.15
N ARG A 132 10.35 -9.04 -21.31
CA ARG A 132 11.03 -9.03 -22.59
C ARG A 132 10.38 -8.02 -23.49
N GLU A 133 11.16 -7.08 -23.99
CA GLU A 133 10.67 -6.10 -24.93
C GLU A 133 10.25 -6.77 -26.24
N VAL A 134 9.15 -6.27 -26.81
CA VAL A 134 8.64 -6.73 -28.10
C VAL A 134 9.04 -5.71 -29.15
N GLU A 135 9.75 -6.19 -30.19
CA GLU A 135 10.16 -5.30 -31.28
C GLU A 135 8.92 -4.74 -31.98
N ALA A 136 8.93 -3.45 -32.23
CA ALA A 136 7.93 -2.78 -33.05
C ALA A 136 8.14 -3.15 -34.51
N THR A 137 7.07 -3.56 -35.20
CA THR A 137 7.11 -3.93 -36.61
C THR A 137 6.80 -2.77 -37.53
#